data_a23e985419c6de49da5c3265c733b015
#
_entry.id   a23e985419c6de49da5c3265c733b015
#
_cell.length_a   1.000
_cell.length_b   1.000
_cell.length_c   1.000
_cell.angle_alpha   90.00
_cell.angle_beta   90.00
_cell.angle_gamma   90.00
#
_symmetry.space_group_name_H-M   'P 1'
#
loop_
_entity.id
_entity.type
_entity.pdbx_description
1 polymer ?
#
loop_
_entity_poly.entity_id
_entity_poly.type
_entity_poly.pdbx_seq_one_letter_code
_entity_poly.pdbx_strand_id
1 'polypeptide(L)'
;MNTVEAAPRRMGPVATVLGPGDRKEADRIGAGLYRTMHRECLADVLKDLRTRRVGAVLLAAARCGATDLPSAIRMVREFPRVPALLLLTRDGEPSPAEILALGNCGVRTLVDVRTPAGWNRLRETLAFDVSSERETQATAELTANLGGASADFVRLIEALFAGYSGLRTVRSLAIGLGVLPSTLMSRFYRAGLPAPKKYLAFAGLVRAARLFENPGLSIADVSYHLNHSSPQSFGRHIYTYLGVSAGDFRRTHDGARMMHRFREELIVPYGDRIAGLLPLTMRPRGLRKRPALPH
;
A
#
# COMPACT_ATOMS: atom_id res chain seq x y z
N MET A 1 17.72 26.53 19.73
CA MET A 1 17.38 25.46 18.76
C MET A 1 16.03 24.91 19.19
N ASN A 2 14.96 25.42 18.58
CA ASN A 2 13.59 24.95 18.87
C ASN A 2 13.32 23.73 18.01
N THR A 3 13.32 22.57 18.63
CA THR A 3 12.76 21.35 18.06
C THR A 3 11.26 21.55 17.95
N VAL A 4 10.76 21.83 16.76
CA VAL A 4 9.32 21.83 16.48
C VAL A 4 8.90 20.36 16.54
N GLU A 5 8.31 19.97 17.65
CA GLU A 5 7.67 18.69 17.87
C GLU A 5 6.48 18.62 16.88
N ALA A 6 6.67 17.88 15.80
CA ALA A 6 5.63 17.71 14.79
C ALA A 6 4.41 17.03 15.46
N ALA A 7 3.28 17.72 15.49
CA ALA A 7 2.05 17.18 16.02
C ALA A 7 1.75 15.81 15.38
N PRO A 8 1.32 14.80 16.16
CA PRO A 8 1.05 13.47 15.66
C PRO A 8 -0.01 13.54 14.55
N ARG A 9 0.37 13.13 13.33
CA ARG A 9 -0.55 13.11 12.20
C ARG A 9 -1.66 12.11 12.49
N ARG A 10 -2.91 12.56 12.37
CA ARG A 10 -4.09 11.76 12.63
C ARG A 10 -4.27 10.70 11.53
N MET A 11 -4.53 9.48 11.93
CA MET A 11 -5.00 8.40 11.06
C MET A 11 -6.27 8.83 10.31
N GLY A 12 -6.51 8.29 9.12
CA GLY A 12 -7.79 8.45 8.43
C GLY A 12 -8.98 7.99 9.30
N PRO A 13 -10.21 8.41 8.97
CA PRO A 13 -11.39 7.98 9.71
C PRO A 13 -11.49 6.46 9.79
N VAL A 14 -11.94 5.94 10.94
CA VAL A 14 -12.15 4.51 11.18
C VAL A 14 -13.64 4.21 11.07
N ALA A 15 -14.04 3.39 10.09
CA ALA A 15 -15.41 2.96 9.95
C ALA A 15 -15.71 1.81 10.92
N THR A 16 -16.87 1.83 11.58
CA THR A 16 -17.20 0.84 12.59
C THR A 16 -18.60 0.30 12.45
N VAL A 17 -18.77 -1.01 12.69
CA VAL A 17 -20.07 -1.67 12.89
C VAL A 17 -20.06 -2.25 14.29
N LEU A 18 -20.43 -1.43 15.27
CA LEU A 18 -20.34 -1.70 16.70
C LEU A 18 -21.66 -1.43 17.41
N GLY A 19 -21.84 -2.05 18.56
CA GLY A 19 -22.94 -1.74 19.50
C GLY A 19 -22.75 -0.39 20.18
N PRO A 20 -23.83 0.18 20.80
CA PRO A 20 -23.76 1.53 21.39
C PRO A 20 -22.70 1.70 22.46
N GLY A 21 -22.48 0.68 23.31
CA GLY A 21 -21.45 0.69 24.35
C GLY A 21 -20.04 0.71 23.77
N ASP A 22 -19.78 -0.15 22.77
CA ASP A 22 -18.49 -0.28 22.11
C ASP A 22 -18.16 0.94 21.25
N ARG A 23 -19.17 1.64 20.69
CA ARG A 23 -18.98 2.91 19.96
C ARG A 23 -18.33 3.95 20.86
N LYS A 24 -18.83 4.13 22.11
CA LYS A 24 -18.25 5.06 23.08
C LYS A 24 -16.80 4.72 23.41
N GLU A 25 -16.49 3.45 23.57
CA GLU A 25 -15.12 3.01 23.82
C GLU A 25 -14.21 3.22 22.61
N ALA A 26 -14.69 2.93 21.39
CA ALA A 26 -13.96 3.20 20.16
C ALA A 26 -13.66 4.70 19.99
N ASP A 27 -14.61 5.58 20.33
CA ASP A 27 -14.42 7.04 20.34
C ASP A 27 -13.38 7.46 21.38
N ARG A 28 -13.48 6.90 22.58
CA ARG A 28 -12.55 7.19 23.68
C ARG A 28 -11.11 6.84 23.33
N ILE A 29 -10.88 5.62 22.83
CA ILE A 29 -9.52 5.20 22.44
C ILE A 29 -9.02 5.89 21.18
N GLY A 30 -9.93 6.31 20.29
CA GLY A 30 -9.63 7.05 19.07
C GLY A 30 -9.23 8.49 19.29
N ALA A 31 -9.54 9.05 20.47
CA ALA A 31 -9.27 10.45 20.78
C ALA A 31 -7.79 10.83 20.54
N GLY A 32 -7.58 11.82 19.67
CA GLY A 32 -6.24 12.27 19.28
C GLY A 32 -5.55 11.42 18.18
N LEU A 33 -6.04 10.21 17.88
CA LEU A 33 -5.44 9.31 16.91
C LEU A 33 -6.24 9.25 15.60
N TYR A 34 -7.55 9.01 15.70
CA TYR A 34 -8.48 8.93 14.55
C TYR A 34 -9.85 9.44 14.91
N ARG A 35 -10.72 9.60 13.91
CA ARG A 35 -12.15 9.86 14.06
C ARG A 35 -12.94 8.64 13.65
N THR A 36 -13.92 8.24 14.44
CA THR A 36 -14.81 7.11 14.11
C THR A 36 -15.95 7.55 13.18
N MET A 37 -16.40 6.60 12.39
CA MET A 37 -17.62 6.70 11.57
C MET A 37 -18.45 5.46 11.88
N HIS A 38 -19.46 5.59 12.75
CA HIS A 38 -20.34 4.50 13.11
C HIS A 38 -21.34 4.21 11.99
N ARG A 39 -21.49 2.94 11.67
CA ARG A 39 -22.44 2.43 10.68
C ARG A 39 -23.25 1.30 11.28
N GLU A 40 -24.44 1.07 10.75
CA GLU A 40 -25.32 0.01 11.23
C GLU A 40 -25.02 -1.32 10.57
N CYS A 41 -24.51 -1.30 9.34
CA CYS A 41 -24.20 -2.52 8.60
C CYS A 41 -22.93 -2.37 7.74
N LEU A 42 -22.42 -3.51 7.27
CA LEU A 42 -21.22 -3.58 6.45
C LEU A 42 -21.40 -2.98 5.05
N ALA A 43 -22.64 -2.96 4.54
CA ALA A 43 -22.94 -2.34 3.25
C ALA A 43 -22.68 -0.82 3.26
N ASP A 44 -22.98 -0.14 4.37
CA ASP A 44 -22.70 1.29 4.54
C ASP A 44 -21.20 1.56 4.66
N VAL A 45 -20.46 0.66 5.32
CA VAL A 45 -18.99 0.73 5.38
C VAL A 45 -18.40 0.62 3.97
N LEU A 46 -18.88 -0.30 3.12
CA LEU A 46 -18.46 -0.42 1.73
C LEU A 46 -18.71 0.86 0.92
N LYS A 47 -19.84 1.51 1.15
CA LYS A 47 -20.17 2.79 0.52
C LYS A 47 -19.18 3.89 0.93
N ASP A 48 -18.84 3.95 2.22
CA ASP A 48 -17.82 4.89 2.71
C ASP A 48 -16.45 4.61 2.10
N LEU A 49 -16.02 3.36 2.04
CA LEU A 49 -14.74 2.96 1.43
C LEU A 49 -14.61 3.37 -0.04
N ARG A 50 -15.72 3.41 -0.78
CA ARG A 50 -15.76 3.84 -2.20
C ARG A 50 -15.77 5.35 -2.38
N THR A 51 -16.28 6.08 -1.40
CA THR A 51 -16.51 7.53 -1.52
C THR A 51 -15.53 8.38 -0.72
N ARG A 52 -14.83 7.79 0.26
CA ARG A 52 -13.96 8.49 1.21
C ARG A 52 -12.72 7.68 1.52
N ARG A 53 -11.70 8.37 2.01
CA ARG A 53 -10.53 7.70 2.57
C ARG A 53 -10.89 7.16 3.96
N VAL A 54 -10.82 5.85 4.14
CA VAL A 54 -11.01 5.15 5.42
C VAL A 54 -9.67 4.54 5.84
N GLY A 55 -9.27 4.75 7.08
CA GLY A 55 -7.99 4.26 7.61
C GLY A 55 -8.05 2.81 8.10
N ALA A 56 -9.17 2.40 8.71
CA ALA A 56 -9.40 1.03 9.16
C ALA A 56 -10.91 0.75 9.29
N VAL A 57 -11.27 -0.53 9.41
CA VAL A 57 -12.66 -0.98 9.66
C VAL A 57 -12.67 -1.85 10.91
N LEU A 58 -13.59 -1.55 11.85
CA LEU A 58 -13.83 -2.30 13.07
C LEU A 58 -15.21 -2.95 13.01
N LEU A 59 -15.26 -4.25 13.15
CA LEU A 59 -16.48 -5.05 13.05
C LEU A 59 -16.71 -5.82 14.36
N ALA A 60 -17.82 -5.60 15.06
CA ALA A 60 -18.23 -6.49 16.14
C ALA A 60 -18.65 -7.84 15.55
N ALA A 61 -18.03 -8.92 16.00
CA ALA A 61 -18.30 -10.25 15.49
C ALA A 61 -19.79 -10.64 15.63
N ALA A 62 -20.40 -10.31 16.75
CA ALA A 62 -21.82 -10.59 17.01
C ALA A 62 -22.81 -9.76 16.15
N ARG A 63 -22.33 -8.74 15.44
CA ARG A 63 -23.16 -7.91 14.54
C ARG A 63 -22.96 -8.21 13.06
N CYS A 64 -22.09 -9.15 12.73
CA CYS A 64 -21.78 -9.54 11.37
C CYS A 64 -22.22 -11.01 11.16
N GLY A 65 -23.39 -11.20 10.60
CA GLY A 65 -23.94 -12.53 10.32
C GLY A 65 -23.63 -13.06 8.92
N ALA A 66 -24.23 -14.21 8.57
CA ALA A 66 -24.06 -14.83 7.27
C ALA A 66 -24.45 -13.92 6.09
N THR A 67 -25.39 -13.02 6.27
CA THR A 67 -25.82 -12.02 5.26
C THR A 67 -24.77 -10.99 4.93
N ASP A 68 -23.80 -10.76 5.84
CA ASP A 68 -22.72 -9.79 5.66
C ASP A 68 -21.50 -10.37 4.93
N LEU A 69 -21.39 -11.70 4.82
CA LEU A 69 -20.25 -12.36 4.20
C LEU A 69 -19.94 -11.87 2.76
N PRO A 70 -20.93 -11.70 1.86
CA PRO A 70 -20.64 -11.16 0.51
C PRO A 70 -20.03 -9.75 0.57
N SER A 71 -20.48 -8.93 1.52
CA SER A 71 -19.96 -7.59 1.74
C SER A 71 -18.56 -7.60 2.35
N ALA A 72 -18.28 -8.51 3.27
CA ALA A 72 -16.95 -8.71 3.85
C ALA A 72 -15.93 -9.17 2.80
N ILE A 73 -16.29 -10.14 1.95
CA ILE A 73 -15.45 -10.59 0.83
C ILE A 73 -15.14 -9.42 -0.10
N ARG A 74 -16.15 -8.64 -0.45
CA ARG A 74 -16.03 -7.50 -1.35
C ARG A 74 -15.13 -6.43 -0.74
N MET A 75 -15.31 -6.12 0.54
CA MET A 75 -14.49 -5.17 1.28
C MET A 75 -13.00 -5.54 1.25
N VAL A 76 -12.65 -6.76 1.61
CA VAL A 76 -11.25 -7.22 1.63
C VAL A 76 -10.64 -7.23 0.22
N ARG A 77 -11.42 -7.60 -0.79
CA ARG A 77 -10.95 -7.68 -2.19
C ARG A 77 -10.80 -6.30 -2.85
N GLU A 78 -11.77 -5.42 -2.67
CA GLU A 78 -11.74 -4.09 -3.29
C GLU A 78 -10.79 -3.13 -2.56
N PHE A 79 -10.65 -3.28 -1.22
CA PHE A 79 -9.86 -2.38 -0.37
C PHE A 79 -8.82 -3.11 0.48
N PRO A 80 -7.87 -3.83 -0.14
CA PRO A 80 -6.91 -4.70 0.56
C PRO A 80 -5.92 -3.94 1.47
N ARG A 81 -5.78 -2.63 1.27
CA ARG A 81 -4.91 -1.77 2.09
C ARG A 81 -5.60 -1.22 3.33
N VAL A 82 -6.91 -1.40 3.45
CA VAL A 82 -7.66 -0.97 4.62
C VAL A 82 -7.78 -2.16 5.56
N PRO A 83 -7.12 -2.13 6.73
CA PRO A 83 -7.20 -3.22 7.68
C PRO A 83 -8.63 -3.34 8.21
N ALA A 84 -9.14 -4.58 8.20
CA ALA A 84 -10.41 -4.94 8.81
C ALA A 84 -10.16 -5.82 10.03
N LEU A 85 -10.59 -5.34 11.20
CA LEU A 85 -10.41 -6.01 12.48
C LEU A 85 -11.76 -6.47 13.00
N LEU A 86 -11.82 -7.74 13.38
CA LEU A 86 -12.98 -8.33 14.05
C LEU A 86 -12.82 -8.18 15.56
N LEU A 87 -13.84 -7.68 16.23
CA LEU A 87 -13.82 -7.45 17.66
C LEU A 87 -14.75 -8.44 18.37
N LEU A 88 -14.22 -9.11 19.39
CA LEU A 88 -15.04 -9.79 20.39
C LEU A 88 -15.46 -8.75 21.41
N THR A 89 -16.73 -8.43 21.43
CA THR A 89 -17.34 -7.40 22.27
C THR A 89 -18.16 -8.02 23.38
N ARG A 90 -18.64 -7.19 24.32
CA ARG A 90 -19.55 -7.65 25.39
C ARG A 90 -20.99 -7.80 24.89
N ASP A 91 -21.33 -7.14 23.79
CA ASP A 91 -22.66 -7.13 23.21
C ASP A 91 -22.83 -8.38 22.30
N GLY A 92 -23.09 -9.53 22.92
CA GLY A 92 -23.36 -10.79 22.25
C GLY A 92 -22.12 -11.70 22.08
N GLU A 93 -22.38 -13.01 22.05
CA GLU A 93 -21.36 -14.01 21.77
C GLU A 93 -21.51 -14.50 20.33
N PRO A 94 -20.57 -14.18 19.43
CA PRO A 94 -20.58 -14.71 18.07
C PRO A 94 -20.32 -16.20 18.12
N SER A 95 -21.00 -16.96 17.26
CA SER A 95 -20.71 -18.38 17.14
C SER A 95 -19.32 -18.62 16.54
N PRO A 96 -18.62 -19.70 16.90
CA PRO A 96 -17.35 -20.07 16.28
C PRO A 96 -17.43 -20.16 14.75
N ALA A 97 -18.59 -20.57 14.22
CA ALA A 97 -18.84 -20.68 12.78
C ALA A 97 -18.83 -19.30 12.11
N GLU A 98 -19.42 -18.27 12.74
CA GLU A 98 -19.43 -16.90 12.21
C GLU A 98 -18.01 -16.30 12.20
N ILE A 99 -17.25 -16.48 13.28
CA ILE A 99 -15.85 -16.05 13.35
C ILE A 99 -15.04 -16.72 12.24
N LEU A 100 -15.19 -18.03 12.07
CA LEU A 100 -14.51 -18.80 11.05
C LEU A 100 -14.89 -18.34 9.63
N ALA A 101 -16.18 -18.09 9.40
CA ALA A 101 -16.68 -17.62 8.12
C ALA A 101 -16.10 -16.24 7.76
N LEU A 102 -16.08 -15.28 8.68
CA LEU A 102 -15.45 -13.97 8.50
C LEU A 102 -13.93 -14.09 8.29
N GLY A 103 -13.28 -14.99 9.03
CA GLY A 103 -11.85 -15.31 8.84
C GLY A 103 -11.57 -15.85 7.42
N ASN A 104 -12.43 -16.72 6.90
CA ASN A 104 -12.32 -17.24 5.54
C ASN A 104 -12.59 -16.18 4.46
N CYS A 105 -13.39 -15.16 4.77
CA CYS A 105 -13.56 -13.98 3.91
C CYS A 105 -12.34 -13.06 3.85
N GLY A 106 -11.35 -13.26 4.73
CA GLY A 106 -10.13 -12.48 4.79
C GLY A 106 -10.05 -11.49 5.95
N VAL A 107 -11.06 -11.41 6.83
CA VAL A 107 -11.01 -10.64 8.08
C VAL A 107 -10.37 -11.51 9.15
N ARG A 108 -9.04 -11.52 9.22
CA ARG A 108 -8.28 -12.50 10.04
C ARG A 108 -7.69 -11.92 11.32
N THR A 109 -7.81 -10.63 11.54
CA THR A 109 -7.36 -9.99 12.78
C THR A 109 -8.53 -9.98 13.75
N LEU A 110 -8.41 -10.75 14.82
CA LEU A 110 -9.39 -10.82 15.91
C LEU A 110 -8.82 -10.16 17.15
N VAL A 111 -9.55 -9.22 17.73
CA VAL A 111 -9.15 -8.53 18.97
C VAL A 111 -10.25 -8.72 20.02
N ASP A 112 -9.89 -9.23 21.17
CA ASP A 112 -10.81 -9.34 22.30
C ASP A 112 -10.84 -8.01 23.06
N VAL A 113 -11.90 -7.25 22.90
CA VAL A 113 -12.11 -5.94 23.52
C VAL A 113 -13.10 -5.98 24.69
N ARG A 114 -13.43 -7.16 25.21
CA ARG A 114 -14.27 -7.35 26.39
C ARG A 114 -13.62 -6.79 27.68
N THR A 115 -12.32 -6.55 27.62
CA THR A 115 -11.55 -5.95 28.70
C THR A 115 -10.93 -4.61 28.31
N PRO A 116 -10.63 -3.72 29.28
CA PRO A 116 -9.91 -2.47 28.99
C PRO A 116 -8.55 -2.67 28.32
N ALA A 117 -7.84 -3.74 28.68
CA ALA A 117 -6.55 -4.11 28.07
C ALA A 117 -6.71 -4.42 26.58
N GLY A 118 -7.83 -5.05 26.18
CA GLY A 118 -8.14 -5.32 24.77
C GLY A 118 -8.32 -4.04 23.95
N TRP A 119 -9.00 -3.04 24.51
CA TRP A 119 -9.16 -1.73 23.89
C TRP A 119 -7.82 -1.00 23.73
N ASN A 120 -6.92 -1.08 24.71
CA ASN A 120 -5.58 -0.52 24.61
C ASN A 120 -4.76 -1.21 23.51
N ARG A 121 -4.81 -2.55 23.44
CA ARG A 121 -4.18 -3.32 22.35
C ARG A 121 -4.73 -2.93 20.98
N LEU A 122 -6.05 -2.72 20.86
CA LEU A 122 -6.66 -2.24 19.62
C LEU A 122 -6.10 -0.87 19.23
N ARG A 123 -5.98 0.06 20.20
CA ARG A 123 -5.39 1.39 19.97
C ARG A 123 -3.95 1.27 19.47
N GLU A 124 -3.13 0.43 20.09
CA GLU A 124 -1.75 0.19 19.67
C GLU A 124 -1.68 -0.39 18.25
N THR A 125 -2.54 -1.38 17.95
CA THR A 125 -2.64 -1.96 16.61
C THR A 125 -2.96 -0.92 15.56
N LEU A 126 -3.97 -0.07 15.82
CA LEU A 126 -4.37 1.00 14.90
C LEU A 126 -3.33 2.13 14.80
N ALA A 127 -2.62 2.45 15.88
CA ALA A 127 -1.52 3.42 15.85
C ALA A 127 -0.33 2.92 15.02
N PHE A 128 -0.11 1.61 14.97
CA PHE A 128 0.94 0.99 14.16
C PHE A 128 0.58 0.99 12.66
N ASP A 129 -0.70 0.97 12.33
CA ASP A 129 -1.23 0.90 10.96
C ASP A 129 -1.24 2.27 10.21
N VAL A 130 -0.69 3.33 10.83
CA VAL A 130 -0.40 4.62 10.20
C VAL A 130 0.66 4.50 9.07
N SER A 131 0.94 3.28 8.63
CA SER A 131 1.99 2.93 7.68
C SER A 131 1.76 3.43 6.24
N SER A 132 0.55 3.81 5.85
CA SER A 132 0.29 4.46 4.53
C SER A 132 0.91 5.87 4.45
N GLU A 133 1.03 6.57 5.58
CA GLU A 133 1.74 7.85 5.65
C GLU A 133 3.27 7.66 5.65
N ARG A 134 3.76 6.54 6.20
CA ARG A 134 5.17 6.16 6.14
C ARG A 134 5.63 5.88 4.71
N GLU A 135 4.76 5.37 3.82
CA GLU A 135 5.12 5.14 2.42
C GLU A 135 5.34 6.49 1.69
N THR A 136 4.48 7.47 1.94
CA THR A 136 4.64 8.83 1.42
C THR A 136 5.87 9.50 2.02
N GLN A 137 6.13 9.30 3.31
CA GLN A 137 7.29 9.83 4.00
C GLN A 137 8.58 9.11 3.59
N ALA A 138 8.59 7.78 3.50
CA ALA A 138 9.73 7.02 3.01
C ALA A 138 10.07 7.35 1.55
N THR A 139 9.05 7.61 0.72
CA THR A 139 9.27 8.07 -0.66
C THR A 139 9.81 9.50 -0.68
N ALA A 140 9.30 10.39 0.18
CA ALA A 140 9.80 11.76 0.33
C ALA A 140 11.25 11.77 0.87
N GLU A 141 11.57 10.93 1.85
CA GLU A 141 12.94 10.76 2.36
C GLU A 141 13.87 10.17 1.29
N LEU A 142 13.38 9.20 0.51
CA LEU A 142 14.13 8.63 -0.60
C LEU A 142 14.42 9.69 -1.66
N THR A 143 13.47 10.55 -1.97
CA THR A 143 13.62 11.64 -2.95
C THR A 143 14.46 12.80 -2.38
N ALA A 144 14.32 13.16 -1.11
CA ALA A 144 15.13 14.18 -0.45
C ALA A 144 16.61 13.78 -0.36
N ASN A 145 16.89 12.50 -0.15
CA ASN A 145 18.25 11.95 -0.11
C ASN A 145 18.88 11.74 -1.51
N LEU A 146 18.12 11.98 -2.58
CA LEU A 146 18.62 11.98 -3.96
C LEU A 146 19.25 13.33 -4.33
N GLY A 147 20.00 13.96 -3.41
CA GLY A 147 20.71 15.20 -3.66
C GLY A 147 21.51 15.13 -4.97
N GLY A 148 21.11 15.96 -5.98
CA GLY A 148 21.70 15.95 -7.31
C GLY A 148 21.01 15.03 -8.33
N ALA A 149 19.97 14.28 -7.97
CA ALA A 149 19.22 13.49 -8.96
C ALA A 149 18.46 14.40 -9.93
N SER A 150 18.39 13.97 -11.20
CA SER A 150 17.58 14.69 -12.18
C SER A 150 16.09 14.68 -11.79
N ALA A 151 15.38 15.78 -12.07
CA ALA A 151 13.94 15.89 -11.80
C ALA A 151 13.14 14.73 -12.42
N ASP A 152 13.59 14.19 -13.54
CA ASP A 152 12.95 13.05 -14.21
C ASP A 152 13.16 11.74 -13.44
N PHE A 153 14.29 11.56 -12.74
CA PHE A 153 14.48 10.41 -11.87
C PHE A 153 13.60 10.49 -10.62
N VAL A 154 13.48 11.68 -10.04
CA VAL A 154 12.55 11.93 -8.92
C VAL A 154 11.12 11.58 -9.35
N ARG A 155 10.65 12.07 -10.51
CA ARG A 155 9.34 11.74 -11.07
C ARG A 155 9.16 10.24 -11.32
N LEU A 156 10.21 9.53 -11.72
CA LEU A 156 10.17 8.08 -11.88
C LEU A 156 9.94 7.38 -10.54
N ILE A 157 10.66 7.77 -9.49
CA ILE A 157 10.50 7.22 -8.14
C ILE A 157 9.08 7.51 -7.62
N GLU A 158 8.63 8.76 -7.76
CA GLU A 158 7.25 9.14 -7.41
C GLU A 158 6.22 8.29 -8.16
N ALA A 159 6.38 8.11 -9.48
CA ALA A 159 5.49 7.27 -10.28
C ALA A 159 5.48 5.81 -9.82
N LEU A 160 6.63 5.25 -9.46
CA LEU A 160 6.73 3.87 -8.96
C LEU A 160 5.96 3.65 -7.65
N PHE A 161 5.89 4.67 -6.79
CA PHE A 161 5.26 4.57 -5.46
C PHE A 161 3.93 5.33 -5.32
N ALA A 162 3.51 6.12 -6.31
CA ALA A 162 2.28 6.93 -6.29
C ALA A 162 0.95 6.13 -6.27
N GLY A 163 0.96 4.88 -5.87
CA GLY A 163 -0.27 4.09 -5.66
C GLY A 163 -1.02 3.68 -6.94
N TYR A 164 -0.53 3.98 -8.12
CA TYR A 164 -1.14 3.54 -9.37
C TYR A 164 -0.97 2.03 -9.56
N SER A 165 -2.05 1.28 -9.38
CA SER A 165 -2.13 -0.16 -9.65
C SER A 165 -1.82 -0.53 -11.12
N GLY A 166 -1.73 0.47 -12.01
CA GLY A 166 -1.51 0.30 -13.44
C GLY A 166 -0.05 0.27 -13.92
N LEU A 167 0.92 0.71 -13.12
CA LEU A 167 2.33 0.76 -13.57
C LEU A 167 3.05 -0.58 -13.33
N ARG A 168 2.85 -1.52 -14.25
CA ARG A 168 3.35 -2.91 -14.11
C ARG A 168 4.38 -3.31 -15.15
N THR A 169 4.43 -2.57 -16.22
CA THR A 169 5.33 -2.82 -17.34
C THR A 169 6.18 -1.59 -17.60
N VAL A 170 7.34 -1.82 -18.22
CA VAL A 170 8.18 -0.70 -18.70
C VAL A 170 7.40 0.22 -19.64
N ARG A 171 6.47 -0.37 -20.41
CA ARG A 171 5.62 0.40 -21.33
C ARG A 171 4.66 1.32 -20.57
N SER A 172 3.94 0.82 -19.55
CA SER A 172 3.03 1.65 -18.76
C SER A 172 3.79 2.72 -17.97
N LEU A 173 4.96 2.39 -17.42
CA LEU A 173 5.83 3.35 -16.74
C LEU A 173 6.29 4.46 -17.69
N ALA A 174 6.75 4.11 -18.88
CA ALA A 174 7.19 5.09 -19.89
C ALA A 174 6.04 6.01 -20.32
N ILE A 175 4.84 5.47 -20.53
CA ILE A 175 3.64 6.27 -20.84
C ILE A 175 3.34 7.24 -19.69
N GLY A 176 3.35 6.77 -18.42
CA GLY A 176 3.13 7.62 -17.24
C GLY A 176 4.16 8.74 -17.10
N LEU A 177 5.37 8.54 -17.60
CA LEU A 177 6.43 9.55 -17.64
C LEU A 177 6.40 10.44 -18.90
N GLY A 178 5.51 10.17 -19.84
CA GLY A 178 5.41 10.91 -21.11
C GLY A 178 6.57 10.64 -22.07
N VAL A 179 7.18 9.44 -22.01
CA VAL A 179 8.32 9.06 -22.86
C VAL A 179 8.05 7.76 -23.61
N LEU A 180 8.81 7.49 -24.67
CA LEU A 180 8.78 6.20 -25.33
C LEU A 180 9.50 5.12 -24.50
N PRO A 181 9.02 3.87 -24.47
CA PRO A 181 9.69 2.76 -23.78
C PRO A 181 11.15 2.58 -24.21
N SER A 182 11.43 2.71 -25.50
CA SER A 182 12.79 2.65 -26.04
C SER A 182 13.68 3.78 -25.52
N THR A 183 13.14 4.99 -25.36
CA THR A 183 13.86 6.12 -24.79
C THR A 183 14.20 5.87 -23.33
N LEU A 184 13.24 5.40 -22.52
CA LEU A 184 13.45 5.05 -21.12
C LEU A 184 14.55 3.98 -20.99
N MET A 185 14.44 2.88 -21.73
CA MET A 185 15.45 1.80 -21.73
C MET A 185 16.84 2.28 -22.13
N SER A 186 16.92 3.05 -23.22
CA SER A 186 18.19 3.58 -23.74
C SER A 186 18.87 4.55 -22.78
N ARG A 187 18.11 5.41 -22.10
CA ARG A 187 18.64 6.34 -21.09
C ARG A 187 19.21 5.61 -19.89
N PHE A 188 18.51 4.63 -19.37
CA PHE A 188 18.97 3.80 -18.26
C PHE A 188 20.26 3.03 -18.65
N TYR A 189 20.28 2.41 -19.83
CA TYR A 189 21.43 1.69 -20.32
C TYR A 189 22.66 2.59 -20.45
N ARG A 190 22.53 3.77 -21.08
CA ARG A 190 23.64 4.72 -21.27
C ARG A 190 24.15 5.31 -19.94
N ALA A 191 23.28 5.46 -18.96
CA ALA A 191 23.68 5.91 -17.62
C ALA A 191 24.31 4.78 -16.79
N GLY A 192 24.33 3.53 -17.29
CA GLY A 192 24.81 2.38 -16.53
C GLY A 192 23.93 2.03 -15.33
N LEU A 193 22.65 2.41 -15.39
CA LEU A 193 21.66 2.10 -14.35
C LEU A 193 21.06 0.70 -14.58
N PRO A 194 20.61 0.01 -13.53
CA PRO A 194 19.81 -1.20 -13.66
C PRO A 194 18.58 -0.94 -14.56
N ALA A 195 18.20 -1.95 -15.34
CA ALA A 195 17.05 -1.82 -16.24
C ALA A 195 15.77 -1.36 -15.50
N PRO A 196 14.92 -0.51 -16.10
CA PRO A 196 13.67 -0.03 -15.49
C PRO A 196 12.77 -1.15 -14.96
N LYS A 197 12.84 -2.33 -15.57
CA LYS A 197 12.13 -3.53 -15.10
C LYS A 197 12.52 -3.93 -13.67
N LYS A 198 13.80 -3.74 -13.26
CA LYS A 198 14.26 -4.07 -11.90
C LYS A 198 13.64 -3.12 -10.89
N TYR A 199 13.55 -1.82 -11.20
CA TYR A 199 12.86 -0.84 -10.34
C TYR A 199 11.37 -1.17 -10.18
N LEU A 200 10.68 -1.52 -11.26
CA LEU A 200 9.28 -1.96 -11.21
C LEU A 200 9.09 -3.21 -10.35
N ALA A 201 10.00 -4.18 -10.49
CA ALA A 201 9.95 -5.42 -9.72
C ALA A 201 10.08 -5.14 -8.22
N PHE A 202 11.08 -4.36 -7.82
CA PHE A 202 11.29 -4.01 -6.41
C PHE A 202 10.16 -3.13 -5.85
N ALA A 203 9.64 -2.17 -6.61
CA ALA A 203 8.46 -1.40 -6.20
C ALA A 203 7.22 -2.30 -6.04
N GLY A 204 7.08 -3.33 -6.88
CA GLY A 204 6.07 -4.38 -6.73
C GLY A 204 6.25 -5.18 -5.44
N LEU A 205 7.48 -5.54 -5.08
CA LEU A 205 7.79 -6.25 -3.85
C LEU A 205 7.58 -5.39 -2.60
N VAL A 206 7.88 -4.08 -2.64
CA VAL A 206 7.52 -3.15 -1.56
C VAL A 206 6.02 -3.15 -1.35
N ARG A 207 5.21 -3.08 -2.42
CA ARG A 207 3.75 -3.17 -2.33
C ARG A 207 3.27 -4.51 -1.79
N ALA A 208 3.91 -5.61 -2.22
CA ALA A 208 3.61 -6.95 -1.68
C ALA A 208 3.83 -7.02 -0.18
N ALA A 209 4.98 -6.54 0.29
CA ALA A 209 5.32 -6.52 1.70
C ALA A 209 4.31 -5.68 2.51
N ARG A 210 3.92 -4.51 2.00
CA ARG A 210 2.86 -3.68 2.60
C ARG A 210 1.50 -4.37 2.67
N LEU A 211 1.12 -5.10 1.62
CA LEU A 211 -0.12 -5.87 1.64
C LEU A 211 -0.06 -7.00 2.68
N PHE A 212 1.09 -7.63 2.87
CA PHE A 212 1.28 -8.68 3.88
C PHE A 212 1.30 -8.16 5.33
N GLU A 213 1.48 -6.86 5.56
CA GLU A 213 1.28 -6.24 6.87
C GLU A 213 -0.20 -6.38 7.31
N ASN A 214 -1.14 -6.55 6.37
CA ASN A 214 -2.48 -7.00 6.69
C ASN A 214 -2.51 -8.53 6.85
N PRO A 215 -2.62 -9.06 8.09
CA PRO A 215 -2.60 -10.49 8.35
C PRO A 215 -3.79 -11.24 7.71
N GLY A 216 -4.84 -10.51 7.32
CA GLY A 216 -6.00 -11.04 6.62
C GLY A 216 -5.75 -11.49 5.19
N LEU A 217 -4.67 -11.03 4.55
CA LEU A 217 -4.38 -11.38 3.16
C LEU A 217 -3.52 -12.64 3.06
N SER A 218 -3.94 -13.59 2.23
CA SER A 218 -3.14 -14.76 1.87
C SER A 218 -2.14 -14.42 0.74
N ILE A 219 -1.19 -15.32 0.47
CA ILE A 219 -0.27 -15.19 -0.67
C ILE A 219 -1.05 -15.12 -1.99
N ALA A 220 -2.16 -15.87 -2.09
CA ALA A 220 -3.02 -15.85 -3.26
C ALA A 220 -3.69 -14.47 -3.42
N ASP A 221 -4.24 -13.92 -2.34
CA ASP A 221 -4.88 -12.61 -2.37
C ASP A 221 -3.90 -11.52 -2.83
N VAL A 222 -2.71 -11.48 -2.23
CA VAL A 222 -1.66 -10.50 -2.60
C VAL A 222 -1.22 -10.69 -4.05
N SER A 223 -1.05 -11.93 -4.50
CA SER A 223 -0.74 -12.26 -5.89
C SER A 223 -1.77 -11.66 -6.86
N TYR A 224 -3.06 -11.84 -6.58
CA TYR A 224 -4.15 -11.30 -7.40
C TYR A 224 -4.23 -9.78 -7.32
N HIS A 225 -4.06 -9.18 -6.15
CA HIS A 225 -4.00 -7.71 -6.01
C HIS A 225 -2.87 -7.08 -6.80
N LEU A 226 -1.75 -7.74 -6.85
CA LEU A 226 -0.63 -7.33 -7.69
C LEU A 226 -0.81 -7.79 -9.14
N ASN A 227 -1.97 -8.39 -9.46
CA ASN A 227 -2.33 -8.88 -10.77
C ASN A 227 -1.29 -9.86 -11.37
N HIS A 228 -0.68 -10.71 -10.58
CA HIS A 228 0.05 -11.85 -11.10
C HIS A 228 -0.96 -12.87 -11.66
N SER A 229 -0.54 -13.60 -12.70
CA SER A 229 -1.37 -14.62 -13.34
C SER A 229 -1.72 -15.78 -12.39
N SER A 230 -0.88 -16.02 -11.39
CA SER A 230 -1.07 -17.05 -10.37
C SER A 230 -0.19 -16.81 -9.15
N PRO A 231 -0.51 -17.40 -7.97
CA PRO A 231 0.35 -17.40 -6.80
C PRO A 231 1.75 -17.99 -7.07
N GLN A 232 1.83 -18.99 -7.96
CA GLN A 232 3.10 -19.61 -8.36
C GLN A 232 3.98 -18.64 -9.17
N SER A 233 3.35 -17.87 -10.08
CA SER A 233 4.04 -16.82 -10.83
C SER A 233 4.58 -15.73 -9.90
N PHE A 234 3.80 -15.35 -8.90
CA PHE A 234 4.23 -14.41 -7.86
C PHE A 234 5.38 -14.98 -7.01
N GLY A 235 5.27 -16.24 -6.58
CA GLY A 235 6.35 -16.93 -5.85
C GLY A 235 7.66 -16.99 -6.63
N ARG A 236 7.61 -17.31 -7.94
CA ARG A 236 8.78 -17.26 -8.83
C ARG A 236 9.35 -15.84 -8.94
N HIS A 237 8.50 -14.82 -9.00
CA HIS A 237 8.93 -13.42 -9.03
C HIS A 237 9.72 -13.06 -7.77
N ILE A 238 9.21 -13.39 -6.57
CA ILE A 238 9.89 -13.18 -5.30
C ILE A 238 11.24 -13.90 -5.31
N TYR A 239 11.26 -15.19 -5.68
CA TYR A 239 12.47 -15.99 -5.70
C TYR A 239 13.53 -15.42 -6.65
N THR A 240 13.12 -14.95 -7.82
CA THR A 240 14.04 -14.37 -8.83
C THR A 240 14.79 -13.16 -8.30
N TYR A 241 14.14 -12.30 -7.49
CA TYR A 241 14.74 -11.06 -7.02
C TYR A 241 15.32 -11.14 -5.62
N LEU A 242 14.81 -12.04 -4.78
CA LEU A 242 15.16 -12.08 -3.35
C LEU A 242 15.78 -13.42 -2.92
N GLY A 243 15.65 -14.48 -3.73
CA GLY A 243 16.15 -15.81 -3.41
C GLY A 243 15.39 -16.54 -2.30
N VAL A 244 14.21 -16.04 -1.91
CA VAL A 244 13.39 -16.60 -0.82
C VAL A 244 12.02 -17.06 -1.32
N SER A 245 11.38 -17.99 -0.59
CA SER A 245 10.01 -18.40 -0.90
C SER A 245 9.00 -17.28 -0.59
N ALA A 246 7.80 -17.33 -1.20
CA ALA A 246 6.72 -16.38 -0.89
C ALA A 246 6.28 -16.45 0.59
N GLY A 247 6.35 -17.64 1.20
CA GLY A 247 6.06 -17.82 2.63
C GLY A 247 7.11 -17.18 3.52
N ASP A 248 8.41 -17.33 3.19
CA ASP A 248 9.50 -16.67 3.91
C ASP A 248 9.43 -15.16 3.74
N PHE A 249 9.20 -14.69 2.52
CA PHE A 249 9.03 -13.28 2.23
C PHE A 249 7.95 -12.65 3.13
N ARG A 250 6.76 -13.28 3.20
CA ARG A 250 5.67 -12.83 4.05
C ARG A 250 6.06 -12.71 5.53
N ARG A 251 6.89 -13.66 6.03
CA ARG A 251 7.30 -13.68 7.45
C ARG A 251 8.41 -12.70 7.78
N THR A 252 9.29 -12.41 6.83
CA THR A 252 10.56 -11.73 7.11
C THR A 252 10.68 -10.33 6.50
N HIS A 253 9.77 -9.96 5.58
CA HIS A 253 9.85 -8.69 4.88
C HIS A 253 8.58 -7.87 5.08
N ASP A 254 8.67 -6.82 5.89
CA ASP A 254 7.69 -5.74 5.92
C ASP A 254 8.01 -4.68 4.85
N GLY A 255 7.10 -3.71 4.69
CA GLY A 255 7.26 -2.65 3.71
C GLY A 255 8.47 -1.76 3.94
N ALA A 256 8.82 -1.50 5.22
CA ALA A 256 9.98 -0.69 5.57
C ALA A 256 11.29 -1.40 5.19
N ARG A 257 11.40 -2.69 5.50
CA ARG A 257 12.55 -3.51 5.13
C ARG A 257 12.71 -3.63 3.62
N MET A 258 11.59 -3.80 2.90
CA MET A 258 11.63 -3.83 1.43
C MET A 258 11.98 -2.48 0.81
N MET A 259 11.52 -1.36 1.39
CA MET A 259 11.91 -0.02 0.95
C MET A 259 13.41 0.23 1.20
N HIS A 260 13.92 -0.17 2.37
CA HIS A 260 15.35 -0.11 2.65
C HIS A 260 16.15 -0.92 1.60
N ARG A 261 15.71 -2.15 1.30
CA ARG A 261 16.35 -2.99 0.28
C ARG A 261 16.28 -2.38 -1.13
N PHE A 262 15.17 -1.76 -1.49
CA PHE A 262 15.05 -0.99 -2.73
C PHE A 262 16.12 0.09 -2.80
N ARG A 263 16.30 0.85 -1.73
CA ARG A 263 17.32 1.91 -1.64
C ARG A 263 18.73 1.35 -1.78
N GLU A 264 19.08 0.32 -1.00
CA GLU A 264 20.43 -0.25 -0.98
C GLU A 264 20.82 -0.93 -2.30
N GLU A 265 19.85 -1.52 -3.03
CA GLU A 265 20.14 -2.22 -4.27
C GLU A 265 20.02 -1.35 -5.54
N LEU A 266 19.21 -0.28 -5.50
CA LEU A 266 18.85 0.46 -6.72
C LEU A 266 19.17 1.95 -6.68
N ILE A 267 19.47 2.50 -5.50
CA ILE A 267 19.73 3.92 -5.34
C ILE A 267 21.18 4.16 -4.90
N VAL A 268 21.56 3.65 -3.73
CA VAL A 268 22.86 3.93 -3.11
C VAL A 268 24.04 3.58 -4.03
N PRO A 269 24.09 2.40 -4.70
CA PRO A 269 25.22 2.05 -5.57
C PRO A 269 25.30 2.86 -6.87
N TYR A 270 24.26 3.64 -7.17
CA TYR A 270 24.10 4.34 -8.45
C TYR A 270 23.94 5.86 -8.30
N GLY A 271 24.21 6.44 -7.13
CA GLY A 271 23.99 7.87 -6.82
C GLY A 271 24.56 8.80 -7.88
N ASP A 272 25.84 8.68 -8.21
CA ASP A 272 26.51 9.52 -9.21
C ASP A 272 25.93 9.33 -10.63
N ARG A 273 25.56 8.10 -10.95
CA ARG A 273 24.95 7.78 -12.26
C ARG A 273 23.52 8.29 -12.36
N ILE A 274 22.79 8.32 -11.25
CA ILE A 274 21.45 8.91 -11.14
C ILE A 274 21.53 10.42 -11.34
N ALA A 275 22.52 11.09 -10.75
CA ALA A 275 22.76 12.51 -10.94
C ALA A 275 23.09 12.86 -12.40
N GLY A 276 23.83 11.99 -13.09
CA GLY A 276 24.19 12.13 -14.50
C GLY A 276 23.13 11.66 -15.49
N LEU A 277 21.94 11.19 -15.04
CA LEU A 277 20.90 10.71 -15.95
C LEU A 277 20.39 11.85 -16.82
N LEU A 278 20.56 11.69 -18.13
CA LEU A 278 20.04 12.64 -19.12
C LEU A 278 18.50 12.73 -19.03
N PRO A 279 17.91 13.93 -19.30
CA PRO A 279 16.46 14.12 -19.23
C PRO A 279 15.69 13.03 -19.97
N LEU A 280 14.70 12.44 -19.31
CA LEU A 280 13.82 11.43 -19.88
C LEU A 280 12.84 12.09 -20.86
N THR A 281 12.31 13.25 -20.49
CA THR A 281 11.42 14.05 -21.33
C THR A 281 12.24 14.78 -22.39
N MET A 282 12.19 14.34 -23.63
CA MET A 282 12.61 15.18 -24.73
C MET A 282 11.55 16.27 -24.95
N ARG A 283 11.94 17.56 -24.83
CA ARG A 283 11.21 18.61 -25.58
C ARG A 283 11.20 18.17 -27.04
N PRO A 284 10.05 18.15 -27.74
CA PRO A 284 10.07 17.94 -29.17
C PRO A 284 11.02 19.01 -29.75
N ARG A 285 12.13 18.59 -30.31
CA ARG A 285 12.92 19.47 -31.20
C ARG A 285 11.93 19.97 -32.23
N GLY A 286 11.78 21.29 -32.28
CA GLY A 286 10.82 21.95 -33.16
C GLY A 286 10.78 21.28 -34.51
N LEU A 287 9.59 20.99 -34.98
CA LEU A 287 9.32 20.57 -36.35
C LEU A 287 10.16 21.46 -37.24
N ARG A 288 11.24 20.94 -37.80
CA ARG A 288 11.89 21.62 -38.95
C ARG A 288 10.81 21.79 -39.99
N LYS A 289 10.36 23.03 -40.18
CA LYS A 289 9.53 23.39 -41.32
C LYS A 289 10.23 22.81 -42.54
N ARG A 290 9.59 21.89 -43.24
CA ARG A 290 10.04 21.47 -44.56
C ARG A 290 10.09 22.75 -45.40
N PRO A 291 11.22 23.04 -46.10
CA PRO A 291 11.22 24.12 -47.04
C PRO A 291 10.18 23.82 -48.10
N ALA A 292 9.35 24.84 -48.43
CA ALA A 292 8.42 24.77 -49.52
C ALA A 292 9.18 24.49 -50.82
N LEU A 293 8.75 23.49 -51.57
CA LEU A 293 9.25 23.23 -52.92
C LEU A 293 8.83 24.44 -53.78
N PRO A 294 9.73 25.02 -54.56
CA PRO A 294 9.40 26.04 -55.54
C PRO A 294 8.56 25.39 -56.66
N HIS A 295 7.55 26.14 -57.13
CA HIS A 295 6.71 25.81 -58.28
C HIS A 295 7.51 25.76 -59.56
#